data_792edd34d385e93280366f175cbabcf8
#
_entry.id   792edd34d385e93280366f175cbabcf8
#
_cell.length_a   1.000
_cell.length_b   1.000
_cell.length_c   1.000
_cell.angle_alpha   90.00
_cell.angle_beta   90.00
_cell.angle_gamma   90.00
#
_symmetry.space_group_name_H-M   'P 1'
#
loop_
_entity.id
_entity.type
_entity.pdbx_description
1 polymer ?
#
loop_
_entity_poly.entity_id
_entity_poly.type
_entity_poly.pdbx_seq_one_letter_code
_entity_poly.pdbx_strand_id
1 'polypeptide(L)'
;MPELETAKTESAATSRYFVRFTREQRYMHATLFSTFLGLAATGLPMRFSESFWARKFAAGVGGFGAILFFHKLCAIVLTIAFLIHVKEVFQRGLLRSEKGIFWGATSMVANWKDAKDLFGHMRWFLGLGPKPQFERYAYWE
;
A
#
# COMPACT_ATOMS: atom_id res chain seq x y z
N MET A 1 -29.25 2.43 -42.07
CA MET A 1 -29.09 1.51 -40.92
C MET A 1 -27.67 0.90 -40.77
N PRO A 2 -26.70 1.04 -41.69
CA PRO A 2 -25.32 0.55 -41.45
C PRO A 2 -24.46 1.47 -40.57
N GLU A 3 -24.76 2.76 -40.47
CA GLU A 3 -23.94 3.70 -39.67
C GLU A 3 -24.07 3.50 -38.13
N LEU A 4 -25.18 2.98 -37.66
CA LEU A 4 -25.41 2.69 -36.25
C LEU A 4 -24.67 1.42 -35.77
N GLU A 5 -24.40 0.48 -36.67
CA GLU A 5 -23.66 -0.72 -36.37
C GLU A 5 -22.13 -0.45 -36.34
N THR A 6 -21.63 0.41 -37.21
CA THR A 6 -20.22 0.85 -37.21
C THR A 6 -19.89 1.66 -35.97
N ALA A 7 -20.75 2.58 -35.51
CA ALA A 7 -20.57 3.37 -34.29
C ALA A 7 -20.57 2.49 -33.02
N LYS A 8 -21.37 1.40 -33.02
CA LYS A 8 -21.41 0.46 -31.90
C LYS A 8 -20.18 -0.44 -31.81
N THR A 9 -19.58 -0.74 -32.97
CA THR A 9 -18.35 -1.55 -33.07
C THR A 9 -17.12 -0.73 -32.70
N GLU A 10 -17.07 0.55 -33.05
CA GLU A 10 -15.99 1.46 -32.62
C GLU A 10 -16.05 1.78 -31.11
N SER A 11 -17.23 1.92 -30.53
CA SER A 11 -17.38 2.13 -29.08
C SER A 11 -16.97 0.92 -28.24
N ALA A 12 -16.99 -0.30 -28.80
CA ALA A 12 -16.57 -1.51 -28.11
C ALA A 12 -15.04 -1.73 -28.13
N ALA A 13 -14.32 -1.02 -29.00
CA ALA A 13 -12.88 -1.28 -29.28
C ALA A 13 -11.92 -0.51 -28.37
N THR A 14 -12.38 0.30 -27.43
CA THR A 14 -11.49 1.12 -26.56
C THR A 14 -11.71 0.93 -25.07
N SER A 15 -11.95 -0.28 -24.62
CA SER A 15 -11.65 -0.60 -23.20
C SER A 15 -10.15 -0.77 -23.06
N ARG A 16 -9.42 0.34 -22.99
CA ARG A 16 -7.99 0.34 -22.65
C ARG A 16 -7.85 -0.19 -21.24
N TYR A 17 -7.50 -1.46 -21.09
CA TYR A 17 -7.08 -2.03 -19.81
C TYR A 17 -5.78 -1.37 -19.38
N PHE A 18 -5.86 -0.43 -18.47
CA PHE A 18 -4.67 0.10 -17.80
C PHE A 18 -4.22 -0.90 -16.74
N VAL A 19 -3.07 -1.51 -16.93
CA VAL A 19 -2.41 -2.32 -15.91
C VAL A 19 -1.94 -1.38 -14.81
N ARG A 20 -2.74 -1.22 -13.74
CA ARG A 20 -2.44 -0.32 -12.61
C ARG A 20 -1.20 -0.72 -11.82
N PHE A 21 -0.96 -2.03 -11.68
CA PHE A 21 0.17 -2.55 -10.92
C PHE A 21 0.85 -3.68 -11.68
N THR A 22 2.17 -3.64 -11.73
CA THR A 22 2.97 -4.74 -12.26
C THR A 22 2.89 -5.96 -11.32
N ARG A 23 3.21 -7.16 -11.84
CA ARG A 23 3.24 -8.36 -11.01
C ARG A 23 4.23 -8.22 -9.84
N GLU A 24 5.38 -7.62 -10.08
CA GLU A 24 6.41 -7.34 -9.07
C GLU A 24 5.88 -6.45 -7.93
N GLN A 25 5.17 -5.38 -8.27
CA GLN A 25 4.55 -4.50 -7.27
C GLN A 25 3.51 -5.23 -6.41
N ARG A 26 2.73 -6.15 -7.00
CA ARG A 26 1.77 -6.97 -6.25
C ARG A 26 2.47 -7.92 -5.29
N TYR A 27 3.54 -8.60 -5.73
CA TYR A 27 4.32 -9.49 -4.86
C TYR A 27 5.01 -8.72 -3.73
N MET A 28 5.60 -7.58 -4.04
CA MET A 28 6.20 -6.70 -3.03
C MET A 28 5.18 -6.28 -1.99
N HIS A 29 4.01 -5.81 -2.43
CA HIS A 29 2.93 -5.40 -1.52
C HIS A 29 2.40 -6.57 -0.67
N ALA A 30 2.20 -7.75 -1.28
CA ALA A 30 1.78 -8.95 -0.55
C ALA A 30 2.83 -9.36 0.51
N THR A 31 4.12 -9.29 0.19
CA THR A 31 5.21 -9.60 1.13
C THR A 31 5.23 -8.61 2.29
N LEU A 32 5.16 -7.30 2.01
CA LEU A 32 5.11 -6.25 3.04
C LEU A 32 3.90 -6.44 3.95
N PHE A 33 2.73 -6.66 3.38
CA PHE A 33 1.49 -6.86 4.14
C PHE A 33 1.56 -8.11 5.02
N SER A 34 1.99 -9.25 4.47
CA SER A 34 2.06 -10.52 5.20
C SER A 34 3.08 -10.46 6.34
N THR A 35 4.26 -9.88 6.10
CA THR A 35 5.29 -9.74 7.12
C THR A 35 4.90 -8.73 8.20
N PHE A 36 4.22 -7.65 7.84
CA PHE A 36 3.67 -6.69 8.80
C PHE A 36 2.62 -7.36 9.71
N LEU A 37 1.68 -8.12 9.14
CA LEU A 37 0.71 -8.86 9.94
C LEU A 37 1.39 -9.91 10.83
N GLY A 38 2.41 -10.60 10.33
CA GLY A 38 3.21 -11.53 11.10
C GLY A 38 3.91 -10.86 12.29
N LEU A 39 4.49 -9.68 12.07
CA LEU A 39 5.08 -8.87 13.14
C LEU A 39 4.06 -8.40 14.16
N ALA A 40 2.88 -7.97 13.72
CA ALA A 40 1.79 -7.58 14.62
C ALA A 40 1.29 -8.77 15.44
N ALA A 41 1.00 -9.90 14.78
CA ALA A 41 0.49 -11.12 15.42
C ALA A 41 1.47 -11.72 16.44
N THR A 42 2.78 -11.58 16.21
CA THR A 42 3.81 -12.04 17.14
C THR A 42 4.20 -10.99 18.18
N GLY A 43 4.21 -9.72 17.80
CA GLY A 43 4.61 -8.62 18.67
C GLY A 43 3.58 -8.31 19.77
N LEU A 44 2.28 -8.37 19.44
CA LEU A 44 1.22 -8.12 20.42
C LEU A 44 1.25 -9.09 21.60
N PRO A 45 1.33 -10.43 21.42
CA PRO A 45 1.46 -11.36 22.53
C PRO A 45 2.73 -11.14 23.36
N MET A 46 3.85 -10.77 22.74
CA MET A 46 5.08 -10.45 23.48
C MET A 46 4.93 -9.17 24.31
N ARG A 47 4.26 -8.14 23.75
CA ARG A 47 4.02 -6.87 24.49
C ARG A 47 3.09 -7.06 25.69
N PHE A 48 2.11 -7.96 25.58
CA PHE A 48 1.10 -8.24 26.59
C PHE A 48 1.27 -9.64 27.20
N SER A 49 2.52 -10.07 27.42
CA SER A 49 2.89 -11.43 27.87
C SER A 49 2.21 -11.86 29.16
N GLU A 50 1.86 -10.91 30.05
CA GLU A 50 1.17 -11.18 31.31
C GLU A 50 -0.33 -11.48 31.14
N SER A 51 -0.91 -11.13 29.99
CA SER A 51 -2.33 -11.35 29.75
C SER A 51 -2.64 -12.82 29.45
N PHE A 52 -3.82 -13.25 29.91
CA PHE A 52 -4.30 -14.61 29.72
C PHE A 52 -4.36 -15.04 28.23
N TRP A 53 -4.85 -14.16 27.36
CA TRP A 53 -4.95 -14.45 25.95
C TRP A 53 -3.56 -14.63 25.27
N ALA A 54 -2.57 -13.81 25.68
CA ALA A 54 -1.21 -13.89 25.14
C ALA A 54 -0.52 -15.20 25.54
N ARG A 55 -0.69 -15.62 26.79
CA ARG A 55 -0.17 -16.92 27.29
C ARG A 55 -0.83 -18.11 26.60
N LYS A 56 -2.15 -18.07 26.37
CA LYS A 56 -2.85 -19.11 25.60
C LYS A 56 -2.37 -19.16 24.15
N PHE A 57 -2.24 -18.01 23.50
CA PHE A 57 -1.72 -17.92 22.14
C PHE A 57 -0.29 -18.46 22.08
N ALA A 58 0.58 -18.05 22.99
CA ALA A 58 1.94 -18.54 23.06
C ALA A 58 2.01 -20.06 23.26
N ALA A 59 1.22 -20.61 24.14
CA ALA A 59 1.15 -22.06 24.37
C ALA A 59 0.72 -22.81 23.09
N GLY A 60 -0.20 -22.25 22.31
CA GLY A 60 -0.67 -22.87 21.05
C GLY A 60 0.39 -22.83 19.93
N VAL A 61 1.29 -21.87 19.93
CA VAL A 61 2.34 -21.67 18.88
C VAL A 61 3.66 -22.35 19.26
N GLY A 62 3.82 -22.85 20.48
CA GLY A 62 5.05 -23.48 20.97
C GLY A 62 5.85 -22.62 21.96
N GLY A 63 5.18 -21.65 22.60
CA GLY A 63 5.75 -20.79 23.62
C GLY A 63 6.29 -19.47 23.07
N PHE A 64 6.68 -18.58 23.98
CA PHE A 64 7.23 -17.26 23.62
C PHE A 64 8.56 -17.35 22.83
N GLY A 65 9.34 -18.42 22.97
CA GLY A 65 10.52 -18.65 22.17
C GLY A 65 10.21 -18.84 20.67
N ALA A 66 9.16 -19.62 20.37
CA ALA A 66 8.71 -19.79 18.99
C ALA A 66 8.14 -18.48 18.42
N ILE A 67 7.35 -17.73 19.20
CA ILE A 67 6.84 -16.42 18.80
C ILE A 67 8.02 -15.46 18.47
N LEU A 68 9.03 -15.41 19.30
CA LEU A 68 10.22 -14.58 19.09
C LEU A 68 10.98 -14.98 17.82
N PHE A 69 11.09 -16.27 17.56
CA PHE A 69 11.72 -16.78 16.33
C PHE A 69 10.95 -16.29 15.08
N PHE A 70 9.63 -16.48 15.03
CA PHE A 70 8.79 -16.01 13.91
C PHE A 70 8.81 -14.49 13.78
N HIS A 71 8.80 -13.77 14.90
CA HIS A 71 8.93 -12.30 14.88
C HIS A 71 10.22 -11.84 14.22
N LYS A 72 11.36 -12.44 14.60
CA LYS A 72 12.67 -12.13 13.98
C LYS A 72 12.70 -12.49 12.50
N LEU A 73 12.11 -13.63 12.12
CA LEU A 73 12.04 -14.05 10.73
C LEU A 73 11.25 -13.05 9.89
N CYS A 74 10.04 -12.66 10.34
CA CYS A 74 9.25 -11.63 9.70
C CYS A 74 9.98 -10.28 9.61
N ALA A 75 10.71 -9.89 10.67
CA ALA A 75 11.49 -8.66 10.69
C ALA A 75 12.61 -8.68 9.64
N ILE A 76 13.33 -9.79 9.51
CA ILE A 76 14.39 -9.95 8.50
C ILE A 76 13.78 -9.84 7.08
N VAL A 77 12.71 -10.58 6.80
CA VAL A 77 12.05 -10.55 5.48
C VAL A 77 11.53 -9.14 5.16
N LEU A 78 10.89 -8.48 6.12
CA LEU A 78 10.41 -7.10 5.95
C LEU A 78 11.57 -6.13 5.66
N THR A 79 12.68 -6.26 6.38
CA THR A 79 13.88 -5.42 6.19
C THR A 79 14.47 -5.62 4.80
N ILE A 80 14.60 -6.86 4.33
CA ILE A 80 15.10 -7.17 2.98
C ILE A 80 14.17 -6.59 1.92
N ALA A 81 12.85 -6.81 2.05
CA ALA A 81 11.86 -6.27 1.12
C ALA A 81 11.90 -4.74 1.08
N PHE A 82 12.04 -4.09 2.23
CA PHE A 82 12.19 -2.64 2.33
C PHE A 82 13.46 -2.13 1.63
N LEU A 83 14.60 -2.78 1.85
CA LEU A 83 15.86 -2.39 1.20
C LEU A 83 15.79 -2.55 -0.34
N ILE A 84 15.16 -3.63 -0.83
CA ILE A 84 14.90 -3.82 -2.26
C ILE A 84 14.02 -2.68 -2.79
N HIS A 85 12.96 -2.35 -2.09
CA HIS A 85 12.06 -1.27 -2.47
C HIS A 85 12.77 0.10 -2.52
N VAL A 86 13.55 0.43 -1.50
CA VAL A 86 14.35 1.67 -1.48
C VAL A 86 15.34 1.70 -2.64
N LYS A 87 16.03 0.59 -2.92
CA LYS A 87 16.94 0.47 -4.08
C LYS A 87 16.19 0.74 -5.40
N GLU A 88 15.02 0.15 -5.60
CA GLU A 88 14.23 0.37 -6.82
C GLU A 88 13.78 1.83 -6.96
N VAL A 89 13.28 2.44 -5.89
CA VAL A 89 12.89 3.86 -5.90
C VAL A 89 14.09 4.76 -6.21
N PHE A 90 15.23 4.46 -5.59
CA PHE A 90 16.47 5.21 -5.83
C PHE A 90 16.96 5.07 -7.27
N GLN A 91 16.96 3.85 -7.81
CA GLN A 91 17.36 3.59 -9.21
C GLN A 91 16.41 4.29 -10.20
N ARG A 92 15.11 4.24 -10.00
CA ARG A 92 14.13 4.91 -10.87
C ARG A 92 14.24 6.44 -10.76
N GLY A 93 14.39 6.96 -9.55
CA GLY A 93 14.45 8.41 -9.30
C GLY A 93 15.76 9.04 -9.77
N LEU A 94 16.90 8.40 -9.52
CA LEU A 94 18.22 8.99 -9.75
C LEU A 94 18.83 8.58 -11.11
N LEU A 95 18.73 7.30 -11.49
CA LEU A 95 19.40 6.77 -12.69
C LEU A 95 18.53 6.89 -13.95
N ARG A 96 17.21 6.74 -13.85
CA ARG A 96 16.31 6.85 -15.01
C ARG A 96 15.77 8.27 -15.23
N SER A 97 16.09 9.21 -14.32
CA SER A 97 15.65 10.61 -14.42
C SER A 97 14.15 10.77 -14.75
N GLU A 98 13.34 9.87 -14.23
CA GLU A 98 11.89 9.97 -14.32
C GLU A 98 11.46 11.16 -13.45
N LYS A 99 11.41 12.36 -14.07
CA LYS A 99 11.15 13.66 -13.43
C LYS A 99 9.84 13.74 -12.64
N GLY A 100 9.00 12.67 -12.67
CA GLY A 100 7.71 12.60 -11.99
C GLY A 100 7.73 11.90 -10.62
N ILE A 101 8.81 11.17 -10.23
CA ILE A 101 8.82 10.36 -9.00
C ILE A 101 8.86 11.22 -7.75
N PHE A 102 9.64 12.31 -7.76
CA PHE A 102 9.80 13.22 -6.61
C PHE A 102 8.92 14.47 -6.71
N TRP A 103 8.69 14.99 -7.94
CA TRP A 103 7.97 16.24 -8.18
C TRP A 103 7.06 16.09 -9.41
N GLY A 104 5.76 16.23 -9.25
CA GLY A 104 4.81 16.20 -10.36
C GLY A 104 3.49 15.50 -10.01
N ALA A 105 2.60 15.37 -10.99
CA ALA A 105 1.27 14.78 -10.82
C ALA A 105 1.30 13.29 -10.42
N THR A 106 2.38 12.57 -10.76
CA THR A 106 2.59 11.13 -10.46
C THR A 106 3.60 10.89 -9.33
N SER A 107 4.06 11.95 -8.64
CA SER A 107 5.04 11.84 -7.56
C SER A 107 4.48 11.05 -6.37
N MET A 108 5.28 10.13 -5.83
CA MET A 108 4.97 9.39 -4.60
C MET A 108 5.30 10.17 -3.32
N VAL A 109 5.99 11.31 -3.45
CA VAL A 109 6.34 12.17 -2.30
C VAL A 109 5.14 13.04 -1.96
N ALA A 110 4.71 12.97 -0.71
CA ALA A 110 3.63 13.82 -0.19
C ALA A 110 4.01 15.29 -0.31
N ASN A 111 3.15 16.09 -0.95
CA ASN A 111 3.31 17.51 -1.09
C ASN A 111 2.44 18.25 -0.04
N TRP A 112 2.71 19.51 0.21
CA TRP A 112 1.91 20.34 1.12
C TRP A 112 0.42 20.39 0.74
N LYS A 113 0.10 20.25 -0.55
CA LYS A 113 -1.27 20.13 -1.04
C LYS A 113 -1.94 18.85 -0.53
N ASP A 114 -1.23 17.72 -0.54
CA ASP A 114 -1.75 16.42 -0.07
C ASP A 114 -2.10 16.48 1.42
N ALA A 115 -1.32 17.23 2.22
CA ALA A 115 -1.64 17.46 3.63
C ALA A 115 -2.93 18.29 3.79
N LYS A 116 -3.13 19.34 2.98
CA LYS A 116 -4.38 20.12 2.98
C LYS A 116 -5.58 19.27 2.55
N ASP A 117 -5.41 18.43 1.54
CA ASP A 117 -6.44 17.53 1.03
C ASP A 117 -6.81 16.48 2.08
N LEU A 118 -5.83 15.96 2.83
CA LEU A 118 -6.05 15.07 3.98
C LEU A 118 -6.89 15.77 5.06
N PHE A 119 -6.53 17.01 5.44
CA PHE A 119 -7.32 17.79 6.41
C PHE A 119 -8.72 18.11 5.91
N GLY A 120 -8.87 18.44 4.61
CA GLY A 120 -10.16 18.63 3.96
C GLY A 120 -11.02 17.37 4.03
N HIS A 121 -10.42 16.20 3.82
CA HIS A 121 -11.09 14.91 3.90
C HIS A 121 -11.54 14.59 5.33
N MET A 122 -10.70 14.84 6.32
CA MET A 122 -11.06 14.66 7.73
C MET A 122 -12.23 15.58 8.12
N ARG A 123 -12.21 16.84 7.70
CA ARG A 123 -13.32 17.78 7.95
C ARG A 123 -14.62 17.31 7.31
N TRP A 124 -14.56 16.83 6.06
CA TRP A 124 -15.72 16.28 5.38
C TRP A 124 -16.25 15.02 6.09
N PHE A 125 -15.37 14.11 6.50
CA PHE A 125 -15.74 12.89 7.24
C PHE A 125 -16.43 13.19 8.58
N LEU A 126 -16.03 14.29 9.24
CA LEU A 126 -16.65 14.79 10.46
C LEU A 126 -17.91 15.63 10.20
N GLY A 127 -18.36 15.75 8.95
CA GLY A 127 -19.52 16.57 8.59
C GLY A 127 -19.33 18.09 8.65
N LEU A 128 -18.08 18.55 8.77
CA LEU A 128 -17.73 19.95 9.00
C LEU A 128 -17.40 20.73 7.70
N GLY A 129 -17.58 20.12 6.52
CA GLY A 129 -17.26 20.79 5.25
C GLY A 129 -17.71 20.05 4.00
N PRO A 130 -17.61 20.67 2.80
CA PRO A 130 -17.94 20.04 1.53
C PRO A 130 -16.93 18.93 1.19
N LYS A 131 -17.36 17.99 0.33
CA LYS A 131 -16.49 16.91 -0.17
C LYS A 131 -15.30 17.51 -0.93
N PRO A 132 -14.05 17.23 -0.52
CA PRO A 132 -12.88 17.73 -1.22
C PRO A 132 -12.76 17.09 -2.60
N GLN A 133 -12.34 17.89 -3.59
CA GLN A 133 -12.02 17.38 -4.93
C GLN A 133 -10.52 17.07 -4.98
N PHE A 134 -10.20 15.80 -5.24
CA PHE A 134 -8.83 15.33 -5.36
C PHE A 134 -8.41 15.36 -6.82
N GLU A 135 -7.32 16.03 -7.12
CA GLU A 135 -6.77 16.05 -8.49
C GLU A 135 -5.76 14.92 -8.71
N ARG A 136 -5.12 14.43 -7.63
CA ARG A 136 -3.91 13.62 -7.75
C ARG A 136 -4.08 12.17 -7.28
N TYR A 137 -4.89 11.93 -6.28
CA TYR A 137 -5.17 10.62 -5.68
C TYR A 137 -6.67 10.37 -5.57
N ALA A 138 -7.40 10.59 -6.68
CA ALA A 138 -8.82 10.25 -6.72
C ALA A 138 -8.97 8.73 -6.79
N TYR A 139 -9.28 8.11 -5.65
CA TYR A 139 -9.50 6.66 -5.56
C TYR A 139 -10.91 6.23 -6.00
N TRP A 140 -11.76 7.15 -6.44
CA TRP A 140 -13.21 6.95 -6.57
C TRP A 140 -13.77 7.26 -7.97
N GLU A 141 -12.94 7.25 -9.00
CA GLU A 141 -13.42 7.28 -10.39
C GLU A 141 -13.20 5.95 -11.10
#